data_a0632ee13ae0155a18eb74c4d6e5ad34
#
_entry.id   a0632ee13ae0155a18eb74c4d6e5ad34
#
_cell.length_a   1.000
_cell.length_b   1.000
_cell.length_c   1.000
_cell.angle_alpha   90.00
_cell.angle_beta   90.00
_cell.angle_gamma   90.00
#
_symmetry.space_group_name_H-M   'P 1'
#
loop_
_entity.id
_entity.type
_entity.pdbx_description
1 polymer ?
#
loop_
_entity_poly.entity_id
_entity_poly.type
_entity_poly.pdbx_seq_one_letter_code
_entity_poly.pdbx_strand_id
1 'polypeptide(L)'
;MIKKLLLLIVLASSFSFAQTWNLDGNTGTNPTSNFLGTTDAKDLIIKTGNVERMNINSVGKITLKQQSDLDLSFETFGRLQFNTDTTSDGMHIFNNKQMIAGADLVWISSAYQPNDTGLFSISSPPNAADWSKPVFSVRSNGKVFMGVRLNFMPACSDCNEYRLFVQDGIRTEKVKIDVASANNWADYVFKKEYKLRSLEEVEKHIEENGHLPNIPSAEDVVKNGINVAEMDAKLLEKIEELTLTLYSIEQNKKLQNQAEKIDKLEKQLSQITSEKNK
;
A
#
# COMPACT_ATOMS: atom_id res chain seq x y z
N MET A 1 -63.09 66.03 -6.15
CA MET A 1 -61.94 65.46 -5.31
C MET A 1 -61.94 63.95 -5.25
N ILE A 2 -63.05 63.27 -5.10
CA ILE A 2 -63.09 61.77 -5.00
C ILE A 2 -62.53 61.03 -6.22
N LYS A 3 -62.76 61.49 -7.45
CA LYS A 3 -62.21 60.86 -8.67
C LYS A 3 -60.69 60.93 -8.80
N LYS A 4 -60.03 61.99 -8.28
CA LYS A 4 -58.56 62.12 -8.26
C LYS A 4 -57.97 61.29 -7.15
N LEU A 5 -58.66 61.05 -6.03
CA LEU A 5 -58.20 60.18 -4.96
C LEU A 5 -58.26 58.70 -5.37
N LEU A 6 -59.32 58.28 -6.09
CA LEU A 6 -59.43 56.93 -6.63
C LEU A 6 -58.28 56.59 -7.66
N LEU A 7 -57.91 57.57 -8.48
CA LEU A 7 -56.85 57.43 -9.45
C LEU A 7 -55.48 57.27 -8.75
N LEU A 8 -55.23 57.92 -7.65
CA LEU A 8 -54.01 57.84 -6.85
C LEU A 8 -53.89 56.46 -6.14
N ILE A 9 -54.97 55.90 -5.65
CA ILE A 9 -55.02 54.57 -5.01
C ILE A 9 -54.78 53.49 -6.03
N VAL A 10 -55.30 53.58 -7.26
CA VAL A 10 -55.07 52.61 -8.33
C VAL A 10 -53.60 52.67 -8.85
N LEU A 11 -52.98 53.87 -8.88
CA LEU A 11 -51.54 53.98 -9.21
C LEU A 11 -50.60 53.43 -8.13
N ALA A 12 -50.99 53.56 -6.83
CA ALA A 12 -50.21 53.08 -5.71
C ALA A 12 -50.21 51.53 -5.60
N SER A 13 -51.30 50.88 -6.08
CA SER A 13 -51.39 49.39 -6.07
C SER A 13 -50.60 48.70 -7.19
N SER A 14 -50.06 49.45 -8.15
CA SER A 14 -49.32 48.88 -9.31
C SER A 14 -47.81 48.77 -9.12
N PHE A 15 -47.24 49.14 -7.98
CA PHE A 15 -45.80 49.12 -7.73
C PHE A 15 -45.37 48.08 -6.70
N SER A 16 -46.19 47.05 -6.45
CA SER A 16 -45.77 45.98 -5.54
C SER A 16 -45.33 44.75 -6.33
N PHE A 17 -44.30 44.88 -7.13
CA PHE A 17 -43.57 43.69 -7.58
C PHE A 17 -42.55 43.29 -6.50
N ALA A 18 -43.05 42.90 -5.33
CA ALA A 18 -42.24 42.09 -4.45
C ALA A 18 -42.20 40.69 -5.04
N GLN A 19 -41.15 40.39 -5.82
CA GLN A 19 -40.84 39.00 -6.15
C GLN A 19 -40.40 38.35 -4.84
N THR A 20 -41.35 37.73 -4.16
CA THR A 20 -41.10 36.95 -2.96
C THR A 20 -40.82 35.51 -3.35
N TRP A 21 -39.71 34.96 -2.90
CA TRP A 21 -39.53 33.52 -2.94
C TRP A 21 -40.50 32.87 -1.95
N ASN A 22 -41.44 32.08 -2.45
CA ASN A 22 -42.48 31.46 -1.63
C ASN A 22 -41.90 30.27 -0.82
N LEU A 23 -42.38 30.14 0.44
CA LEU A 23 -41.96 29.03 1.32
C LEU A 23 -42.39 27.68 0.77
N ASP A 24 -43.54 27.62 0.07
CA ASP A 24 -44.05 26.39 -0.57
C ASP A 24 -43.49 26.18 -1.99
N GLY A 25 -42.50 26.97 -2.37
CA GLY A 25 -41.90 26.93 -3.71
C GLY A 25 -42.63 27.85 -4.72
N ASN A 26 -42.03 28.01 -5.87
CA ASN A 26 -42.53 28.83 -6.99
C ASN A 26 -42.79 27.94 -8.20
N THR A 27 -43.95 28.14 -8.87
CA THR A 27 -44.31 27.49 -10.12
C THR A 27 -44.08 28.43 -11.31
N GLY A 28 -43.84 27.86 -12.51
CA GLY A 28 -43.66 28.66 -13.74
C GLY A 28 -42.33 29.44 -13.76
N THR A 29 -41.32 29.01 -12.99
CA THR A 29 -40.00 29.65 -12.99
C THR A 29 -39.24 29.32 -14.27
N ASN A 30 -38.51 30.32 -14.77
CA ASN A 30 -37.58 30.20 -15.88
C ASN A 30 -36.15 30.34 -15.33
N PRO A 31 -35.28 29.30 -15.42
CA PRO A 31 -33.94 29.37 -14.85
C PRO A 31 -33.01 30.43 -15.46
N THR A 32 -33.36 30.98 -16.64
CA THR A 32 -32.59 32.06 -17.24
C THR A 32 -32.94 33.45 -16.66
N SER A 33 -34.08 33.61 -16.03
CA SER A 33 -34.56 34.91 -15.50
C SER A 33 -34.93 34.88 -14.01
N ASN A 34 -35.25 33.71 -13.45
CA ASN A 34 -35.62 33.55 -12.06
C ASN A 34 -34.52 32.82 -11.30
N PHE A 35 -34.07 33.38 -10.22
CA PHE A 35 -33.04 32.80 -9.35
C PHE A 35 -33.19 33.25 -7.89
N LEU A 36 -32.65 32.49 -6.96
CA LEU A 36 -32.47 32.87 -5.59
C LEU A 36 -31.03 33.42 -5.43
N GLY A 37 -30.90 34.73 -5.27
CA GLY A 37 -29.57 35.33 -5.22
C GLY A 37 -29.61 36.85 -5.18
N THR A 38 -28.44 37.47 -5.32
CA THR A 38 -28.22 38.91 -5.39
C THR A 38 -27.92 39.34 -6.83
N THR A 39 -28.35 40.53 -7.21
CA THR A 39 -28.04 41.15 -8.51
C THR A 39 -26.86 42.10 -8.45
N ASP A 40 -26.38 42.39 -7.26
CA ASP A 40 -25.24 43.24 -6.97
C ASP A 40 -24.05 42.40 -6.45
N ALA A 41 -22.88 43.03 -6.33
CA ALA A 41 -21.67 42.33 -5.84
C ALA A 41 -21.71 42.13 -4.29
N LYS A 42 -22.79 41.51 -3.79
CA LYS A 42 -22.97 41.17 -2.39
C LYS A 42 -23.05 39.65 -2.19
N ASP A 43 -22.71 39.23 -1.00
CA ASP A 43 -22.79 37.82 -0.60
C ASP A 43 -24.24 37.37 -0.44
N LEU A 44 -24.54 36.14 -0.88
CA LEU A 44 -25.77 35.45 -0.54
C LEU A 44 -25.53 34.61 0.74
N ILE A 45 -26.28 34.93 1.81
CA ILE A 45 -26.17 34.30 3.11
C ILE A 45 -27.42 33.48 3.43
N ILE A 46 -27.26 32.19 3.71
CA ILE A 46 -28.34 31.31 4.18
C ILE A 46 -28.17 31.07 5.68
N LYS A 47 -29.25 31.28 6.45
CA LYS A 47 -29.28 31.19 7.91
C LYS A 47 -30.35 30.24 8.42
N THR A 48 -30.10 29.59 9.55
CA THR A 48 -31.12 28.93 10.38
C THR A 48 -30.97 29.39 11.83
N GLY A 49 -32.08 29.74 12.51
CA GLY A 49 -32.01 30.27 13.86
C GLY A 49 -31.16 31.55 13.96
N ASN A 50 -31.15 32.37 12.92
CA ASN A 50 -30.33 33.59 12.76
C ASN A 50 -28.80 33.31 12.74
N VAL A 51 -28.37 32.04 12.62
CA VAL A 51 -26.99 31.65 12.50
C VAL A 51 -26.68 31.37 11.02
N GLU A 52 -25.57 31.93 10.49
CA GLU A 52 -25.11 31.71 9.14
C GLU A 52 -24.64 30.23 8.98
N ARG A 53 -25.20 29.55 7.97
CA ARG A 53 -24.89 28.14 7.65
C ARG A 53 -24.13 28.01 6.34
N MET A 54 -24.49 28.86 5.36
CA MET A 54 -23.86 28.89 4.07
C MET A 54 -23.67 30.34 3.60
N ASN A 55 -22.54 30.59 2.98
CA ASN A 55 -22.24 31.85 2.34
C ASN A 55 -21.73 31.58 0.93
N ILE A 56 -22.30 32.28 -0.04
CA ILE A 56 -21.75 32.34 -1.40
C ILE A 56 -21.31 33.80 -1.57
N ASN A 57 -19.97 34.00 -1.60
CA ASN A 57 -19.48 35.36 -1.70
C ASN A 57 -19.60 35.91 -3.12
N SER A 58 -19.34 37.21 -3.29
CA SER A 58 -19.49 37.94 -4.56
C SER A 58 -18.61 37.44 -5.68
N VAL A 59 -17.58 36.62 -5.39
CA VAL A 59 -16.69 35.98 -6.41
C VAL A 59 -17.00 34.48 -6.58
N GLY A 60 -18.10 33.98 -6.03
CA GLY A 60 -18.58 32.61 -6.21
C GLY A 60 -18.00 31.57 -5.25
N LYS A 61 -17.19 31.95 -4.24
CA LYS A 61 -16.70 31.02 -3.24
C LYS A 61 -17.82 30.62 -2.30
N ILE A 62 -18.06 29.31 -2.19
CA ILE A 62 -19.04 28.72 -1.26
C ILE A 62 -18.33 28.34 0.04
N THR A 63 -18.85 28.82 1.16
CA THR A 63 -18.38 28.50 2.49
C THR A 63 -19.54 27.92 3.31
N LEU A 64 -19.37 26.71 3.84
CA LEU A 64 -20.28 26.12 4.83
C LEU A 64 -19.73 26.41 6.21
N LYS A 65 -20.54 26.96 7.10
CA LYS A 65 -20.15 27.35 8.45
C LYS A 65 -20.85 26.50 9.48
N GLN A 66 -20.09 26.03 10.42
CA GLN A 66 -20.55 25.32 11.60
C GLN A 66 -20.39 26.21 12.84
N GLN A 67 -21.29 26.10 13.77
CA GLN A 67 -21.19 26.75 15.06
C GLN A 67 -20.64 25.73 16.07
N SER A 68 -19.35 25.83 16.42
CA SER A 68 -18.64 25.03 17.42
C SER A 68 -18.89 23.49 17.36
N ASP A 69 -18.00 22.70 17.80
CA ASP A 69 -17.95 21.27 18.15
C ASP A 69 -18.99 20.24 17.60
N LEU A 70 -19.89 20.64 16.71
CA LEU A 70 -20.85 19.75 16.03
C LEU A 70 -20.33 19.39 14.65
N ASP A 71 -20.52 18.12 14.25
CA ASP A 71 -20.13 17.64 12.94
C ASP A 71 -20.92 18.31 11.82
N LEU A 72 -20.21 18.78 10.78
CA LEU A 72 -20.84 19.17 9.52
C LEU A 72 -21.00 17.90 8.67
N SER A 73 -22.23 17.37 8.62
CA SER A 73 -22.55 16.21 7.80
C SER A 73 -23.00 16.65 6.40
N PHE A 74 -22.47 15.98 5.38
CA PHE A 74 -22.95 16.08 4.02
C PHE A 74 -23.45 14.70 3.58
N GLU A 75 -24.76 14.47 3.72
CA GLU A 75 -25.39 13.19 3.38
C GLU A 75 -25.88 13.19 1.93
N THR A 76 -25.52 12.15 1.18
CA THR A 76 -26.01 11.92 -0.19
C THR A 76 -26.63 10.54 -0.32
N PHE A 77 -27.81 10.47 -0.93
CA PHE A 77 -28.47 9.20 -1.30
C PHE A 77 -28.08 8.80 -2.74
N GLY A 78 -26.80 8.70 -3.02
CA GLY A 78 -26.27 8.39 -4.33
C GLY A 78 -24.82 8.76 -4.49
N ARG A 79 -24.40 9.03 -5.71
CA ARG A 79 -23.02 9.41 -6.02
C ARG A 79 -22.81 10.90 -5.74
N LEU A 80 -21.79 11.23 -4.94
CA LEU A 80 -21.21 12.57 -4.90
C LEU A 80 -20.08 12.62 -5.94
N GLN A 81 -20.20 13.54 -6.89
CA GLN A 81 -19.21 13.70 -7.96
C GLN A 81 -18.73 15.15 -8.00
N PHE A 82 -17.40 15.31 -7.99
CA PHE A 82 -16.74 16.58 -8.26
C PHE A 82 -16.14 16.54 -9.66
N ASN A 83 -16.60 17.39 -10.56
CA ASN A 83 -16.00 17.59 -11.87
C ASN A 83 -15.18 18.88 -11.82
N THR A 84 -13.90 18.76 -12.13
CA THR A 84 -13.00 19.91 -12.15
C THR A 84 -12.47 20.08 -13.57
N ASP A 85 -12.50 21.31 -14.06
CA ASP A 85 -11.89 21.72 -15.33
C ASP A 85 -10.79 22.73 -14.99
N THR A 86 -9.70 22.21 -14.43
CA THR A 86 -8.58 23.02 -13.96
C THR A 86 -7.26 22.33 -14.26
N THR A 87 -6.22 23.12 -14.49
CA THR A 87 -4.82 22.65 -14.63
C THR A 87 -4.09 22.57 -13.29
N SER A 88 -4.78 22.92 -12.19
CA SER A 88 -4.28 22.85 -10.82
C SER A 88 -4.93 21.67 -10.06
N ASP A 89 -4.78 21.63 -8.74
CA ASP A 89 -5.36 20.60 -7.88
C ASP A 89 -6.89 20.59 -7.95
N GLY A 90 -7.48 19.45 -8.24
CA GLY A 90 -8.93 19.29 -8.37
C GLY A 90 -9.67 19.26 -7.03
N MET A 91 -9.05 18.71 -5.99
CA MET A 91 -9.61 18.61 -4.64
C MET A 91 -8.51 18.81 -3.61
N HIS A 92 -8.72 19.74 -2.68
CA HIS A 92 -7.79 20.03 -1.60
C HIS A 92 -8.47 19.81 -0.25
N ILE A 93 -7.97 18.89 0.57
CA ILE A 93 -8.42 18.66 1.95
C ILE A 93 -7.33 19.18 2.87
N PHE A 94 -7.67 20.18 3.68
CA PHE A 94 -6.69 20.88 4.50
C PHE A 94 -7.20 21.09 5.92
N ASN A 95 -6.37 20.76 6.91
CA ASN A 95 -6.59 21.07 8.32
C ASN A 95 -5.52 22.05 8.79
N ASN A 96 -5.95 23.22 9.28
CA ASN A 96 -5.06 24.28 9.76
C ASN A 96 -4.80 24.23 11.27
N LYS A 97 -5.27 23.20 11.96
CA LYS A 97 -5.08 23.00 13.41
C LYS A 97 -4.34 21.68 13.66
N GLN A 98 -3.68 21.62 14.81
CA GLN A 98 -3.11 20.36 15.28
C GLN A 98 -4.23 19.35 15.52
N MET A 99 -4.09 18.17 14.91
CA MET A 99 -5.00 17.05 15.13
C MET A 99 -4.61 16.32 16.43
N ILE A 100 -5.59 15.78 17.12
CA ILE A 100 -5.35 14.92 18.29
C ILE A 100 -4.76 13.56 17.83
N ALA A 101 -4.01 12.91 18.73
CA ALA A 101 -3.46 11.59 18.43
C ALA A 101 -4.58 10.59 18.10
N GLY A 102 -4.40 9.83 17.03
CA GLY A 102 -5.37 8.85 16.54
C GLY A 102 -6.49 9.41 15.66
N ALA A 103 -6.50 10.73 15.37
CA ALA A 103 -7.45 11.31 14.42
C ALA A 103 -6.94 11.23 12.98
N ASP A 104 -7.84 11.01 12.04
CA ASP A 104 -7.57 10.96 10.60
C ASP A 104 -8.09 12.22 9.91
N LEU A 105 -7.32 12.77 8.97
CA LEU A 105 -7.79 13.85 8.11
C LEU A 105 -8.84 13.38 7.10
N VAL A 106 -8.72 12.15 6.64
CA VAL A 106 -9.67 11.47 5.75
C VAL A 106 -9.94 10.08 6.31
N TRP A 107 -11.17 9.85 6.75
CA TRP A 107 -11.65 8.53 7.17
C TRP A 107 -12.56 7.96 6.09
N ILE A 108 -12.18 6.80 5.54
CA ILE A 108 -12.98 6.07 4.55
C ILE A 108 -13.38 4.74 5.17
N SER A 109 -14.68 4.52 5.38
CA SER A 109 -15.20 3.29 5.95
C SER A 109 -16.43 2.79 5.21
N SER A 110 -16.67 1.49 5.28
CA SER A 110 -17.90 0.87 4.80
C SER A 110 -18.40 -0.16 5.82
N ALA A 111 -19.64 0.00 6.24
CA ALA A 111 -20.23 -0.78 7.34
C ALA A 111 -20.48 -2.25 6.97
N TYR A 112 -20.67 -2.57 5.68
CA TYR A 112 -21.01 -3.91 5.22
C TYR A 112 -20.30 -4.26 3.93
N GLN A 113 -19.40 -5.23 4.00
CA GLN A 113 -18.58 -5.69 2.87
C GLN A 113 -18.57 -7.22 2.80
N PRO A 114 -19.63 -7.85 2.25
CA PRO A 114 -19.68 -9.32 2.14
C PRO A 114 -18.66 -9.88 1.15
N ASN A 115 -18.21 -9.06 0.21
CA ASN A 115 -17.27 -9.43 -0.84
C ASN A 115 -16.06 -8.51 -0.85
N ASP A 116 -15.00 -8.92 -1.53
CA ASP A 116 -13.83 -8.07 -1.76
C ASP A 116 -14.17 -6.90 -2.69
N THR A 117 -14.34 -5.71 -2.11
CA THR A 117 -14.66 -4.46 -2.83
C THR A 117 -13.58 -3.41 -2.65
N GLY A 118 -13.47 -2.47 -3.61
CA GLY A 118 -12.58 -1.32 -3.49
C GLY A 118 -13.13 -0.32 -2.49
N LEU A 119 -12.33 0.03 -1.46
CA LEU A 119 -12.63 1.12 -0.54
C LEU A 119 -12.09 2.45 -1.08
N PHE A 120 -10.89 2.42 -1.63
CA PHE A 120 -10.25 3.59 -2.23
C PHE A 120 -9.51 3.16 -3.48
N SER A 121 -9.72 3.85 -4.60
CA SER A 121 -9.05 3.54 -5.85
C SER A 121 -8.69 4.81 -6.61
N ILE A 122 -7.46 4.85 -7.12
CA ILE A 122 -6.97 5.87 -8.03
C ILE A 122 -6.80 5.19 -9.39
N SER A 123 -7.44 5.76 -10.41
CA SER A 123 -7.35 5.26 -11.78
C SER A 123 -6.85 6.35 -12.70
N SER A 124 -5.93 6.02 -13.59
CA SER A 124 -5.44 6.89 -14.65
C SER A 124 -5.54 6.14 -15.97
N PRO A 125 -6.76 6.00 -16.51
CA PRO A 125 -6.94 5.26 -17.74
C PRO A 125 -6.32 6.01 -18.93
N PRO A 126 -5.72 5.29 -19.90
CA PRO A 126 -5.18 5.90 -21.12
C PRO A 126 -6.27 6.52 -22.00
N ASN A 127 -7.53 6.12 -21.79
CA ASN A 127 -8.72 6.73 -22.38
C ASN A 127 -9.88 6.69 -21.39
N ALA A 128 -10.87 7.54 -21.57
CA ALA A 128 -12.01 7.70 -20.65
C ALA A 128 -12.90 6.44 -20.51
N ALA A 129 -12.70 5.41 -21.32
CA ALA A 129 -13.51 4.18 -21.32
C ALA A 129 -12.88 3.03 -20.52
N ASP A 130 -11.59 3.07 -20.18
CA ASP A 130 -10.88 1.98 -19.52
C ASP A 130 -10.62 2.26 -18.02
N TRP A 131 -11.67 2.17 -17.21
CA TRP A 131 -11.59 2.28 -15.74
C TRP A 131 -11.07 1.02 -15.04
N SER A 132 -10.72 -0.03 -15.80
CA SER A 132 -10.32 -1.33 -15.27
C SER A 132 -8.89 -1.40 -14.73
N LYS A 133 -8.11 -0.31 -14.84
CA LYS A 133 -6.70 -0.25 -14.46
C LYS A 133 -6.47 0.78 -13.35
N PRO A 134 -6.77 0.45 -12.07
CA PRO A 134 -6.36 1.32 -10.99
C PRO A 134 -4.83 1.34 -10.90
N VAL A 135 -4.28 2.52 -10.72
CA VAL A 135 -2.84 2.72 -10.42
C VAL A 135 -2.56 2.34 -8.97
N PHE A 136 -3.57 2.56 -8.11
CA PHE A 136 -3.52 2.24 -6.68
C PHE A 136 -4.92 1.86 -6.19
N SER A 137 -5.04 0.84 -5.36
CA SER A 137 -6.32 0.44 -4.77
C SER A 137 -6.14 -0.17 -3.39
N VAL A 138 -7.00 0.24 -2.44
CA VAL A 138 -7.17 -0.39 -1.13
C VAL A 138 -8.49 -1.15 -1.12
N ARG A 139 -8.45 -2.40 -0.71
CA ARG A 139 -9.59 -3.33 -0.72
C ARG A 139 -10.15 -3.55 0.68
N SER A 140 -11.42 -3.94 0.77
CA SER A 140 -12.11 -4.24 2.02
C SER A 140 -11.50 -5.43 2.79
N ASN A 141 -10.84 -6.35 2.11
CA ASN A 141 -10.09 -7.47 2.72
C ASN A 141 -8.70 -7.06 3.25
N GLY A 142 -8.36 -5.78 3.24
CA GLY A 142 -7.09 -5.23 3.71
C GLY A 142 -5.91 -5.39 2.74
N LYS A 143 -6.17 -5.80 1.50
CA LYS A 143 -5.13 -5.88 0.47
C LYS A 143 -4.95 -4.53 -0.23
N VAL A 144 -3.71 -4.23 -0.61
CA VAL A 144 -3.30 -3.04 -1.34
C VAL A 144 -2.67 -3.47 -2.67
N PHE A 145 -3.07 -2.83 -3.76
CA PHE A 145 -2.58 -3.12 -5.10
C PHE A 145 -1.97 -1.86 -5.71
N MET A 146 -0.83 -2.01 -6.38
CA MET A 146 -0.14 -0.96 -7.12
C MET A 146 0.19 -1.48 -8.53
N GLY A 147 -0.38 -0.85 -9.57
CA GLY A 147 -0.18 -1.24 -10.96
C GLY A 147 -0.92 -2.51 -11.40
N VAL A 148 -1.51 -3.26 -10.49
CA VAL A 148 -2.20 -4.52 -10.77
C VAL A 148 -3.67 -4.27 -11.11
N ARG A 149 -4.18 -4.91 -12.16
CA ARG A 149 -5.62 -4.87 -12.50
C ARG A 149 -6.43 -5.61 -11.43
N LEU A 150 -7.54 -5.03 -11.01
CA LEU A 150 -8.43 -5.58 -9.98
C LEU A 150 -8.92 -7.01 -10.29
N ASN A 151 -9.02 -7.38 -11.57
CA ASN A 151 -9.46 -8.69 -12.03
C ASN A 151 -8.32 -9.66 -12.35
N PHE A 152 -7.07 -9.24 -12.17
CA PHE A 152 -5.87 -10.03 -12.41
C PHE A 152 -5.05 -10.16 -11.12
N MET A 153 -5.64 -10.78 -10.11
CA MET A 153 -4.80 -11.46 -9.13
C MET A 153 -4.09 -12.59 -9.88
N PRO A 154 -2.75 -12.63 -9.89
CA PRO A 154 -2.11 -13.86 -10.35
C PRO A 154 -2.71 -15.02 -9.57
N ALA A 155 -3.04 -16.09 -10.27
CA ALA A 155 -3.46 -17.33 -9.63
C ALA A 155 -2.27 -17.87 -8.84
N CYS A 156 -2.15 -17.46 -7.59
CA CYS A 156 -1.14 -17.94 -6.68
C CYS A 156 -1.80 -18.67 -5.52
N SER A 157 -1.23 -19.79 -5.11
CA SER A 157 -1.76 -20.62 -4.03
C SER A 157 -1.66 -19.94 -2.66
N ASP A 158 -0.75 -18.97 -2.51
CA ASP A 158 -0.40 -18.25 -1.29
C ASP A 158 -0.82 -16.77 -1.29
N CYS A 159 -1.54 -16.30 -2.31
CA CYS A 159 -1.98 -14.90 -2.42
C CYS A 159 -2.77 -14.39 -1.18
N ASN A 160 -3.34 -15.28 -0.38
CA ASN A 160 -4.05 -14.90 0.84
C ASN A 160 -3.11 -14.52 1.99
N GLU A 161 -1.85 -14.89 1.93
CA GLU A 161 -0.83 -14.58 2.93
C GLU A 161 -0.26 -13.16 2.78
N TYR A 162 -0.38 -12.58 1.57
CA TYR A 162 0.17 -11.27 1.27
C TYR A 162 -0.87 -10.16 1.31
N ARG A 163 -0.43 -8.97 1.72
CA ARG A 163 -1.26 -7.76 1.82
C ARG A 163 -0.92 -6.70 0.77
N LEU A 164 0.30 -6.66 0.28
CA LEU A 164 0.74 -5.69 -0.73
C LEU A 164 1.13 -6.41 -2.01
N PHE A 165 0.50 -6.01 -3.12
CA PHE A 165 0.77 -6.51 -4.46
C PHE A 165 1.24 -5.37 -5.34
N VAL A 166 2.45 -5.48 -5.88
CA VAL A 166 3.07 -4.47 -6.74
C VAL A 166 3.46 -5.11 -8.07
N GLN A 167 3.01 -4.52 -9.17
CA GLN A 167 3.47 -4.88 -10.51
C GLN A 167 4.72 -4.06 -10.86
N ASP A 168 5.59 -4.60 -11.71
CA ASP A 168 6.79 -3.98 -12.28
C ASP A 168 7.95 -3.73 -11.28
N GLY A 169 7.76 -3.99 -9.97
CA GLY A 169 8.84 -3.99 -8.99
C GLY A 169 8.80 -2.86 -7.97
N ILE A 170 9.66 -2.99 -6.95
CA ILE A 170 9.81 -2.03 -5.86
C ILE A 170 11.28 -1.59 -5.83
N ARG A 171 11.52 -0.26 -5.90
CA ARG A 171 12.83 0.33 -5.65
C ARG A 171 12.80 1.04 -4.30
N THR A 172 13.68 0.62 -3.39
CA THR A 172 13.77 1.17 -2.04
C THR A 172 15.22 1.28 -1.58
N GLU A 173 15.50 2.17 -0.66
CA GLU A 173 16.84 2.28 -0.06
C GLU A 173 17.11 1.19 0.99
N LYS A 174 16.09 0.75 1.72
CA LYS A 174 16.22 -0.25 2.80
C LYS A 174 14.97 -1.12 2.89
N VAL A 175 15.20 -2.41 3.11
CA VAL A 175 14.14 -3.37 3.49
C VAL A 175 14.61 -4.11 4.73
N LYS A 176 13.76 -4.15 5.76
CA LYS A 176 13.92 -5.03 6.91
C LYS A 176 12.81 -6.08 6.86
N ILE A 177 13.20 -7.34 6.88
CA ILE A 177 12.27 -8.47 6.91
C ILE A 177 12.34 -9.08 8.31
N ASP A 178 11.20 -9.08 9.01
CA ASP A 178 11.09 -9.73 10.32
C ASP A 178 10.78 -11.22 10.11
N VAL A 179 11.58 -12.07 10.73
CA VAL A 179 11.41 -13.54 10.69
C VAL A 179 10.58 -13.95 11.89
N ALA A 180 9.44 -14.58 11.64
CA ALA A 180 8.47 -14.95 12.69
C ALA A 180 8.99 -15.99 13.68
N SER A 181 10.02 -16.78 13.32
CA SER A 181 10.60 -17.83 14.16
C SER A 181 12.09 -17.99 13.87
N ALA A 182 12.91 -18.02 14.92
CA ALA A 182 14.34 -18.32 14.82
C ALA A 182 14.64 -19.76 14.34
N ASN A 183 13.66 -20.66 14.33
CA ASN A 183 13.84 -22.06 13.96
C ASN A 183 14.22 -22.29 12.50
N ASN A 184 14.00 -21.29 11.65
CA ASN A 184 14.37 -21.33 10.23
C ASN A 184 15.70 -20.65 9.94
N TRP A 185 16.40 -20.11 10.94
CA TRP A 185 17.71 -19.50 10.77
C TRP A 185 18.82 -20.56 10.89
N ALA A 186 19.86 -20.47 10.08
CA ALA A 186 20.76 -21.58 9.79
C ALA A 186 21.71 -22.04 10.91
N ASP A 187 21.80 -21.34 12.06
CA ASP A 187 22.69 -21.67 13.21
C ASP A 187 22.65 -23.14 13.66
N TYR A 188 21.65 -23.90 13.19
CA TYR A 188 21.54 -25.34 13.49
C TYR A 188 22.64 -26.19 12.80
N VAL A 189 23.28 -25.68 11.76
CA VAL A 189 24.37 -26.35 11.06
C VAL A 189 25.57 -26.62 11.98
N PHE A 190 25.82 -25.76 12.97
CA PHE A 190 26.92 -25.91 13.93
C PHE A 190 26.57 -26.83 15.12
N LYS A 191 25.35 -27.35 15.18
CA LYS A 191 24.98 -28.29 16.23
C LYS A 191 25.60 -29.65 16.02
N LYS A 192 25.95 -30.36 17.13
CA LYS A 192 26.61 -31.67 17.09
C LYS A 192 25.79 -32.75 16.35
N GLU A 193 24.48 -32.60 16.38
CA GLU A 193 23.52 -33.52 15.76
C GLU A 193 23.35 -33.27 14.26
N TYR A 194 23.88 -32.17 13.73
CA TYR A 194 23.79 -31.87 12.31
C TYR A 194 24.63 -32.82 11.47
N LYS A 195 23.98 -33.43 10.49
CA LYS A 195 24.66 -34.36 9.55
C LYS A 195 25.04 -33.59 8.31
N LEU A 196 26.32 -33.15 8.25
CA LEU A 196 26.88 -32.55 7.05
C LEU A 196 26.94 -33.60 5.95
N ARG A 197 26.44 -33.28 4.76
CA ARG A 197 26.54 -34.16 3.57
C ARG A 197 27.99 -34.30 3.14
N SER A 198 28.34 -35.47 2.65
CA SER A 198 29.67 -35.66 2.00
C SER A 198 29.70 -34.93 0.66
N LEU A 199 30.89 -34.62 0.17
CA LEU A 199 31.07 -33.99 -1.14
C LEU A 199 30.57 -34.87 -2.28
N GLU A 200 30.70 -36.20 -2.17
CA GLU A 200 30.17 -37.16 -3.12
C GLU A 200 28.62 -37.14 -3.18
N GLU A 201 27.96 -36.99 -2.03
CA GLU A 201 26.51 -36.86 -1.99
C GLU A 201 26.01 -35.53 -2.60
N VAL A 202 26.80 -34.45 -2.41
CA VAL A 202 26.50 -33.16 -3.01
C VAL A 202 26.71 -33.19 -4.53
N GLU A 203 27.84 -33.79 -5.00
CA GLU A 203 28.13 -33.96 -6.41
C GLU A 203 27.03 -34.75 -7.12
N LYS A 204 26.67 -35.90 -6.57
CA LYS A 204 25.57 -36.73 -7.08
C LYS A 204 24.25 -35.95 -7.18
N HIS A 205 23.91 -35.17 -6.15
CA HIS A 205 22.68 -34.37 -6.16
C HIS A 205 22.72 -33.32 -7.28
N ILE A 206 23.87 -32.65 -7.48
CA ILE A 206 24.03 -31.66 -8.55
C ILE A 206 23.89 -32.29 -9.93
N GLU A 207 24.49 -33.48 -10.13
CA GLU A 207 24.40 -34.23 -11.41
C GLU A 207 22.94 -34.62 -11.72
N GLU A 208 22.20 -35.06 -10.69
CA GLU A 208 20.80 -35.50 -10.85
C GLU A 208 19.79 -34.36 -10.98
N ASN A 209 19.99 -33.23 -10.29
CA ASN A 209 18.99 -32.18 -10.12
C ASN A 209 19.39 -30.82 -10.71
N GLY A 210 20.68 -30.59 -11.01
CA GLY A 210 21.17 -29.35 -11.59
C GLY A 210 21.27 -28.17 -10.61
N HIS A 211 21.05 -28.39 -9.30
CA HIS A 211 21.14 -27.36 -8.28
C HIS A 211 21.63 -27.92 -6.93
N LEU A 212 22.02 -27.06 -5.99
CA LEU A 212 22.44 -27.47 -4.65
C LEU A 212 21.28 -28.08 -3.84
N PRO A 213 21.56 -29.02 -2.94
CA PRO A 213 20.55 -29.55 -2.00
C PRO A 213 19.86 -28.42 -1.22
N ASN A 214 18.53 -28.52 -1.02
CA ASN A 214 17.66 -27.54 -0.33
C ASN A 214 17.51 -26.17 -1.02
N ILE A 215 18.19 -25.92 -2.13
CA ILE A 215 18.00 -24.72 -2.95
C ILE A 215 16.95 -25.03 -4.03
N PRO A 216 15.95 -24.14 -4.27
CA PRO A 216 14.96 -24.35 -5.32
C PRO A 216 15.59 -24.34 -6.72
N SER A 217 15.03 -25.09 -7.66
CA SER A 217 15.43 -25.06 -9.05
C SER A 217 15.07 -23.73 -9.71
N ALA A 218 15.72 -23.38 -10.83
CA ALA A 218 15.36 -22.21 -11.62
C ALA A 218 13.90 -22.25 -12.11
N GLU A 219 13.39 -23.44 -12.44
CA GLU A 219 12.00 -23.64 -12.86
C GLU A 219 11.02 -23.34 -11.72
N ASP A 220 11.32 -23.82 -10.49
CA ASP A 220 10.52 -23.53 -9.30
C ASP A 220 10.49 -22.04 -8.98
N VAL A 221 11.63 -21.36 -9.09
CA VAL A 221 11.75 -19.90 -8.86
C VAL A 221 10.92 -19.12 -9.86
N VAL A 222 10.95 -19.48 -11.14
CA VAL A 222 10.14 -18.82 -12.18
C VAL A 222 8.66 -19.03 -11.94
N LYS A 223 8.26 -20.21 -11.48
CA LYS A 223 6.85 -20.57 -11.27
C LYS A 223 6.26 -19.97 -10.00
N ASN A 224 7.01 -20.02 -8.91
CA ASN A 224 6.49 -19.73 -7.57
C ASN A 224 7.07 -18.44 -6.95
N GLY A 225 8.11 -17.86 -7.56
CA GLY A 225 8.89 -16.80 -6.92
C GLY A 225 9.78 -17.33 -5.79
N ILE A 226 10.33 -16.42 -5.01
CA ILE A 226 11.09 -16.73 -3.79
C ILE A 226 10.62 -15.86 -2.62
N ASN A 227 10.56 -16.43 -1.44
CA ASN A 227 10.52 -15.68 -0.20
C ASN A 227 11.95 -15.28 0.17
N VAL A 228 12.23 -13.98 0.26
CA VAL A 228 13.59 -13.46 0.48
C VAL A 228 14.15 -13.95 1.81
N ALA A 229 13.36 -13.92 2.90
CA ALA A 229 13.83 -14.37 4.22
C ALA A 229 14.18 -15.86 4.25
N GLU A 230 13.39 -16.70 3.59
CA GLU A 230 13.68 -18.13 3.48
C GLU A 230 14.89 -18.41 2.60
N MET A 231 15.05 -17.64 1.51
CA MET A 231 16.19 -17.80 0.63
C MET A 231 17.49 -17.37 1.31
N ASP A 232 17.49 -16.26 2.05
CA ASP A 232 18.64 -15.83 2.83
C ASP A 232 19.05 -16.88 3.89
N ALA A 233 18.08 -17.48 4.58
CA ALA A 233 18.35 -18.56 5.53
C ALA A 233 18.97 -19.80 4.85
N LYS A 234 18.49 -20.20 3.67
CA LYS A 234 19.04 -21.30 2.88
C LYS A 234 20.46 -20.97 2.36
N LEU A 235 20.71 -19.75 1.93
CA LEU A 235 22.05 -19.33 1.51
C LEU A 235 23.01 -19.33 2.69
N LEU A 236 22.60 -18.87 3.87
CA LEU A 236 23.41 -18.95 5.08
C LEU A 236 23.71 -20.40 5.46
N GLU A 237 22.72 -21.32 5.38
CA GLU A 237 22.93 -22.77 5.57
C GLU A 237 24.07 -23.26 4.67
N LYS A 238 24.05 -22.92 3.38
CA LYS A 238 25.10 -23.36 2.44
C LYS A 238 26.47 -22.75 2.76
N ILE A 239 26.52 -21.51 3.20
CA ILE A 239 27.78 -20.87 3.64
C ILE A 239 28.34 -21.59 4.88
N GLU A 240 27.50 -21.93 5.84
CA GLU A 240 27.91 -22.64 7.06
C GLU A 240 28.35 -24.08 6.76
N GLU A 241 27.61 -24.83 5.92
CA GLU A 241 28.02 -26.16 5.44
C GLU A 241 29.37 -26.11 4.71
N LEU A 242 29.58 -25.15 3.80
CA LEU A 242 30.84 -24.94 3.10
C LEU A 242 31.99 -24.63 4.07
N THR A 243 31.71 -23.81 5.09
CA THR A 243 32.70 -23.47 6.13
C THR A 243 33.16 -24.73 6.89
N LEU A 244 32.20 -25.58 7.32
CA LEU A 244 32.55 -26.85 7.99
C LEU A 244 33.32 -27.79 7.08
N THR A 245 32.96 -27.85 5.82
CA THR A 245 33.68 -28.67 4.81
C THR A 245 35.13 -28.20 4.66
N LEU A 246 35.36 -26.89 4.53
CA LEU A 246 36.72 -26.32 4.43
C LEU A 246 37.54 -26.58 5.68
N TYR A 247 36.97 -26.46 6.88
CA TYR A 247 37.67 -26.83 8.12
C TYR A 247 38.07 -28.30 8.13
N SER A 248 37.18 -29.19 7.71
CA SER A 248 37.46 -30.63 7.63
C SER A 248 38.62 -30.94 6.68
N ILE A 249 38.61 -30.32 5.50
CA ILE A 249 39.70 -30.48 4.51
C ILE A 249 41.04 -30.00 5.07
N GLU A 250 41.04 -28.82 5.72
CA GLU A 250 42.28 -28.29 6.30
C GLU A 250 42.83 -29.16 7.44
N GLN A 251 41.96 -29.68 8.31
CA GLN A 251 42.35 -30.61 9.38
C GLN A 251 42.93 -31.91 8.79
N ASN A 252 42.30 -32.48 7.79
CA ASN A 252 42.77 -33.69 7.12
C ASN A 252 44.15 -33.48 6.49
N LYS A 253 44.38 -32.32 5.86
CA LYS A 253 45.67 -31.95 5.30
C LYS A 253 46.76 -31.83 6.39
N LYS A 254 46.44 -31.26 7.54
CA LYS A 254 47.35 -31.17 8.69
C LYS A 254 47.69 -32.58 9.22
N LEU A 255 46.71 -33.46 9.34
CA LEU A 255 46.89 -34.85 9.78
C LEU A 255 47.78 -35.63 8.81
N GLN A 256 47.54 -35.51 7.51
CA GLN A 256 48.40 -36.14 6.50
C GLN A 256 49.86 -35.68 6.59
N ASN A 257 50.08 -34.37 6.70
CA ASN A 257 51.44 -33.83 6.87
C ASN A 257 52.12 -34.33 8.17
N GLN A 258 51.35 -34.52 9.23
CA GLN A 258 51.87 -35.09 10.49
C GLN A 258 52.18 -36.56 10.33
N ALA A 259 51.34 -37.36 9.66
CA ALA A 259 51.56 -38.76 9.40
C ALA A 259 52.85 -38.98 8.55
N GLU A 260 53.04 -38.17 7.50
CA GLU A 260 54.27 -38.22 6.69
C GLU A 260 55.55 -37.91 7.49
N LYS A 261 55.46 -36.93 8.43
CA LYS A 261 56.58 -36.60 9.32
C LYS A 261 56.88 -37.76 10.29
N ILE A 262 55.86 -38.39 10.83
CA ILE A 262 55.99 -39.55 11.73
C ILE A 262 56.65 -40.70 10.99
N ASP A 263 56.18 -41.07 9.80
CA ASP A 263 56.77 -42.12 8.97
C ASP A 263 58.25 -41.87 8.66
N LYS A 264 58.62 -40.61 8.34
CA LYS A 264 60.01 -40.21 8.13
C LYS A 264 60.87 -40.36 9.36
N LEU A 265 60.37 -39.95 10.55
CA LEU A 265 61.08 -40.09 11.80
C LEU A 265 61.25 -41.55 12.24
N GLU A 266 60.25 -42.39 12.03
CA GLU A 266 60.30 -43.83 12.30
C GLU A 266 61.36 -44.52 11.45
N LYS A 267 61.46 -44.17 10.13
CA LYS A 267 62.48 -44.65 9.25
C LYS A 267 63.89 -44.24 9.68
N GLN A 268 64.06 -42.97 10.12
CA GLN A 268 65.36 -42.51 10.62
C GLN A 268 65.73 -43.19 11.93
N LEU A 269 64.80 -43.40 12.83
CA LEU A 269 65.02 -44.11 14.07
C LEU A 269 65.42 -45.55 13.84
N SER A 270 64.76 -46.25 12.93
CA SER A 270 65.12 -47.65 12.56
C SER A 270 66.52 -47.75 11.97
N GLN A 271 66.97 -46.79 11.18
CA GLN A 271 68.32 -46.75 10.63
C GLN A 271 69.35 -46.55 11.76
N ILE A 272 69.18 -45.59 12.63
CA ILE A 272 70.06 -45.34 13.74
C ILE A 272 70.16 -46.55 14.67
N THR A 273 69.05 -47.22 14.94
CA THR A 273 69.01 -48.44 15.77
C THR A 273 69.71 -49.57 15.16
N SER A 274 69.62 -49.74 13.84
CA SER A 274 70.37 -50.82 13.08
C SER A 274 71.85 -50.55 13.07
N GLU A 275 72.30 -49.29 12.98
CA GLU A 275 73.72 -48.92 13.01
C GLU A 275 74.34 -49.11 14.40
N LYS A 276 73.59 -48.94 15.48
CA LYS A 276 74.06 -49.11 16.85
C LYS A 276 74.17 -50.54 17.31
N ASN A 277 73.52 -51.47 16.62
CA ASN A 277 73.54 -52.90 16.88
C ASN A 277 74.57 -53.70 15.99
N LYS A 278 75.37 -52.96 15.19
CA LYS A 278 76.56 -53.48 14.49
C LYS A 278 77.79 -53.07 15.24
#